data_78c752b72bb4606176c2546497e516fd
#
_entry.id   78c752b72bb4606176c2546497e516fd
#
_cell.length_a   1.000
_cell.length_b   1.000
_cell.length_c   1.000
_cell.angle_alpha   90.00
_cell.angle_beta   90.00
_cell.angle_gamma   90.00
#
_symmetry.space_group_name_H-M   'P 1'
#
loop_
_entity.id
_entity.type
_entity.pdbx_description
1 polymer ?
#
loop_
_entity_poly.entity_id
_entity_poly.type
_entity_poly.pdbx_seq_one_letter_code
_entity_poly.pdbx_strand_id
1 'polypeptide(L)'
;TANTVIDEIVVPDATQETENLQLLLKDSISSIVPNDFDLNSLQPIIELNENITAPIAEGAVLGKVTYNINGITYTSDLVASHNIEKSEILLLVGQIALAILVLVVLVIILKPKKKNKRYKKNKKSKAKHSKKNDEYDTIYRFTIDF
;
A
#
# COMPACT_ATOMS: atom_id res chain seq x y z
N THR A 1 7.16 30.61 23.27
CA THR A 1 5.93 30.51 24.06
C THR A 1 5.36 29.10 23.91
N ALA A 2 4.59 28.64 24.91
CA ALA A 2 3.88 27.36 24.80
C ALA A 2 2.95 27.36 23.55
N ASN A 3 2.72 26.19 22.96
CA ASN A 3 1.94 26.01 21.75
C ASN A 3 2.53 26.69 20.48
N THR A 4 3.80 27.03 20.48
CA THR A 4 4.48 27.48 19.27
C THR A 4 4.78 26.27 18.38
N VAL A 5 4.44 26.33 17.08
CA VAL A 5 4.80 25.30 16.09
C VAL A 5 6.30 25.31 15.91
N ILE A 6 6.92 24.19 16.11
CA ILE A 6 8.38 24.00 15.95
C ILE A 6 8.69 23.29 14.64
N ASP A 7 7.90 22.30 14.28
CA ASP A 7 8.11 21.49 13.07
C ASP A 7 6.78 20.84 12.63
N GLU A 8 6.78 20.23 11.44
CA GLU A 8 5.65 19.47 10.90
C GLU A 8 6.14 18.13 10.37
N ILE A 9 5.45 17.07 10.74
CA ILE A 9 5.78 15.70 10.32
C ILE A 9 4.60 15.04 9.67
N VAL A 10 4.86 14.10 8.76
CA VAL A 10 3.85 13.20 8.18
C VAL A 10 3.80 11.91 8.99
N VAL A 11 2.62 11.58 9.51
CA VAL A 11 2.41 10.41 10.37
C VAL A 11 2.01 9.21 9.53
N PRO A 12 2.77 8.11 9.56
CA PRO A 12 2.40 6.87 8.87
C PRO A 12 1.07 6.31 9.39
N ASP A 13 0.35 5.60 8.51
CA ASP A 13 -0.94 4.96 8.78
C ASP A 13 -2.07 5.91 9.19
N ALA A 14 -1.88 7.22 9.06
CA ALA A 14 -2.90 8.23 9.29
C ALA A 14 -3.89 8.32 8.11
N THR A 15 -5.06 8.92 8.34
CA THR A 15 -5.95 9.34 7.25
C THR A 15 -5.35 10.53 6.51
N GLN A 16 -5.65 10.68 5.21
CA GLN A 16 -5.13 11.80 4.39
C GLN A 16 -5.49 13.19 4.95
N GLU A 17 -6.59 13.28 5.69
CA GLU A 17 -7.04 14.54 6.29
C GLU A 17 -6.21 14.94 7.52
N THR A 18 -5.62 13.96 8.22
CA THR A 18 -4.90 14.18 9.50
C THR A 18 -3.43 13.77 9.45
N GLU A 19 -2.88 13.38 8.30
CA GLU A 19 -1.51 12.87 8.19
C GLU A 19 -0.44 13.91 8.54
N ASN A 20 -0.72 15.20 8.29
CA ASN A 20 0.19 16.30 8.58
C ASN A 20 0.02 16.77 10.02
N LEU A 21 1.00 16.44 10.85
CA LEU A 21 0.97 16.74 12.27
C LEU A 21 1.98 17.84 12.61
N GLN A 22 1.49 18.93 13.19
CA GLN A 22 2.33 19.98 13.74
C GLN A 22 2.80 19.61 15.15
N LEU A 23 4.09 19.81 15.39
CA LEU A 23 4.72 19.61 16.68
C LEU A 23 4.74 20.94 17.45
N LEU A 24 4.06 20.96 18.56
CA LEU A 24 3.95 22.15 19.42
C LEU A 24 4.90 22.05 20.59
N LEU A 25 5.44 23.19 20.97
CA LEU A 25 6.20 23.34 22.21
C LEU A 25 5.24 23.24 23.41
N LYS A 26 5.45 22.26 24.30
CA LYS A 26 4.63 22.07 25.48
C LYS A 26 4.80 23.20 26.51
N ASP A 27 6.06 23.49 26.83
CA ASP A 27 6.39 24.47 27.84
C ASP A 27 7.10 25.70 27.23
N SER A 28 6.81 26.89 27.76
CA SER A 28 7.51 28.09 27.33
C SER A 28 8.95 28.05 27.78
N ILE A 29 9.86 28.27 26.84
CA ILE A 29 11.27 28.52 27.16
C ILE A 29 11.51 30.05 27.25
N SER A 30 12.07 30.51 28.36
CA SER A 30 12.44 31.90 28.54
C SER A 30 13.87 32.01 29.06
N SER A 31 14.63 32.95 28.50
CA SER A 31 16.00 33.26 28.92
C SER A 31 16.25 34.75 28.83
N ILE A 32 17.14 35.24 29.66
CA ILE A 32 17.61 36.63 29.59
C ILE A 32 18.85 36.64 28.66
N VAL A 33 18.75 37.39 27.57
CA VAL A 33 19.80 37.51 26.57
C VAL A 33 20.20 38.98 26.40
N PRO A 34 21.42 39.30 25.99
CA PRO A 34 21.82 40.65 25.62
C PRO A 34 20.98 41.22 24.47
N ASN A 35 20.89 42.56 24.37
CA ASN A 35 20.09 43.23 23.33
C ASN A 35 20.58 42.96 21.90
N ASP A 36 21.85 42.60 21.74
CA ASP A 36 22.51 42.27 20.48
C ASP A 36 22.47 40.78 20.16
N PHE A 37 21.76 39.97 20.93
CA PHE A 37 21.63 38.54 20.71
C PHE A 37 20.78 38.24 19.47
N ASP A 38 21.36 37.54 18.50
CA ASP A 38 20.65 37.13 17.30
C ASP A 38 19.80 35.89 17.57
N LEU A 39 18.47 36.08 17.67
CA LEU A 39 17.50 35.01 17.85
C LEU A 39 17.48 34.04 16.66
N ASN A 40 17.85 34.48 15.44
CA ASN A 40 17.87 33.59 14.27
C ASN A 40 19.06 32.63 14.28
N SER A 41 20.05 32.90 15.14
CA SER A 41 21.18 31.98 15.34
C SER A 41 20.83 30.75 16.18
N LEU A 42 19.66 30.75 16.84
CA LEU A 42 19.20 29.62 17.64
C LEU A 42 18.74 28.48 16.75
N GLN A 43 19.55 27.43 16.74
CA GLN A 43 19.15 26.18 16.06
C GLN A 43 18.66 25.18 17.09
N PRO A 44 17.36 24.76 17.00
CA PRO A 44 16.84 23.72 17.86
C PRO A 44 17.41 22.36 17.47
N ILE A 45 17.73 21.55 18.49
CA ILE A 45 17.99 20.14 18.31
C ILE A 45 16.66 19.41 18.62
N ILE A 46 16.09 18.76 17.61
CA ILE A 46 14.82 18.04 17.72
C ILE A 46 15.13 16.54 17.79
N GLU A 47 14.66 15.90 18.84
CA GLU A 47 14.76 14.46 19.05
C GLU A 47 13.34 13.90 19.11
N LEU A 48 12.92 13.19 18.07
CA LEU A 48 11.60 12.53 18.01
C LEU A 48 11.67 11.12 18.58
N ASN A 49 10.55 10.69 19.15
CA ASN A 49 10.40 9.31 19.60
C ASN A 49 10.45 8.35 18.40
N GLU A 50 10.96 7.14 18.63
CA GLU A 50 10.89 6.07 17.64
C GLU A 50 9.41 5.62 17.44
N ASN A 51 9.06 5.24 16.22
CA ASN A 51 7.76 4.65 15.88
C ASN A 51 6.54 5.56 16.14
N ILE A 52 6.59 6.81 15.68
CA ILE A 52 5.42 7.70 15.66
C ILE A 52 4.48 7.22 14.57
N THR A 53 3.36 6.57 14.93
CA THR A 53 2.34 6.03 14.03
C THR A 53 0.94 6.32 14.54
N ALA A 54 -0.05 6.43 13.63
CA ALA A 54 -1.44 6.61 14.02
C ALA A 54 -2.01 5.37 14.76
N PRO A 55 -2.92 5.54 15.73
CA PRO A 55 -3.54 6.80 16.14
C PRO A 55 -2.72 7.57 17.17
N ILE A 56 -2.78 8.91 17.16
CA ILE A 56 -2.12 9.78 18.12
C ILE A 56 -3.16 10.74 18.71
N ALA A 57 -3.17 10.89 20.03
CA ALA A 57 -4.05 11.86 20.69
C ALA A 57 -3.43 13.27 20.69
N GLU A 58 -4.26 14.30 20.60
CA GLU A 58 -3.86 15.69 20.83
C GLU A 58 -3.13 15.84 22.17
N GLY A 59 -2.02 16.56 22.18
CA GLY A 59 -1.19 16.74 23.38
C GLY A 59 -0.28 15.56 23.73
N ALA A 60 -0.29 14.46 22.94
CA ALA A 60 0.63 13.35 23.15
C ALA A 60 2.09 13.81 22.95
N VAL A 61 2.99 13.39 23.84
CA VAL A 61 4.43 13.71 23.75
C VAL A 61 5.08 12.85 22.66
N LEU A 62 5.60 13.51 21.64
CA LEU A 62 6.19 12.85 20.47
C LEU A 62 7.70 12.99 20.39
N GLY A 63 8.27 13.82 21.23
CA GLY A 63 9.71 14.05 21.24
C GLY A 63 10.10 15.18 22.19
N LYS A 64 11.30 15.67 22.01
CA LYS A 64 11.87 16.80 22.77
C LYS A 64 12.57 17.76 21.84
N VAL A 65 12.55 19.03 22.21
CA VAL A 65 13.37 20.05 21.57
C VAL A 65 14.34 20.64 22.59
N THR A 66 15.58 20.82 22.18
CA THR A 66 16.63 21.35 23.01
C THR A 66 17.24 22.60 22.34
N TYR A 67 17.32 23.66 23.10
CA TYR A 67 17.99 24.92 22.72
C TYR A 67 19.22 25.14 23.59
N ASN A 68 20.32 25.58 23.00
CA ASN A 68 21.49 26.07 23.74
C ASN A 68 21.54 27.59 23.63
N ILE A 69 21.32 28.26 24.74
CA ILE A 69 21.36 29.73 24.81
C ILE A 69 22.47 30.14 25.78
N ASN A 70 23.54 30.77 25.28
CA ASN A 70 24.71 31.19 26.06
C ASN A 70 25.34 30.07 26.91
N GLY A 71 25.39 28.85 26.36
CA GLY A 71 25.95 27.67 27.05
C GLY A 71 25.00 27.04 28.07
N ILE A 72 23.76 27.54 28.22
CA ILE A 72 22.72 26.95 29.05
C ILE A 72 21.79 26.17 28.16
N THR A 73 21.52 24.93 28.50
CA THR A 73 20.64 24.03 27.77
C THR A 73 19.21 24.12 28.31
N TYR A 74 18.27 24.41 27.42
CA TYR A 74 16.83 24.44 27.71
C TYR A 74 16.17 23.34 26.91
N THR A 75 15.37 22.50 27.58
CA THR A 75 14.65 21.38 26.95
C THR A 75 13.15 21.50 27.22
N SER A 76 12.33 21.22 26.23
CA SER A 76 10.88 21.11 26.36
C SER A 76 10.38 19.94 25.56
N ASP A 77 9.26 19.36 25.99
CA ASP A 77 8.56 18.32 25.24
C ASP A 77 7.90 18.92 23.97
N LEU A 78 7.88 18.10 22.91
CA LEU A 78 7.12 18.34 21.70
C LEU A 78 5.83 17.52 21.75
N VAL A 79 4.70 18.18 21.54
CA VAL A 79 3.38 17.55 21.64
C VAL A 79 2.59 17.68 20.34
N ALA A 80 1.68 16.73 20.12
CA ALA A 80 0.79 16.72 18.96
C ALA A 80 -0.21 17.87 19.01
N SER A 81 -0.37 18.60 17.90
CA SER A 81 -1.29 19.75 17.79
C SER A 81 -2.77 19.33 17.71
N HIS A 82 -3.07 18.13 17.24
CA HIS A 82 -4.42 17.61 17.07
C HIS A 82 -4.41 16.07 17.07
N ASN A 83 -5.61 15.49 17.10
CA ASN A 83 -5.77 14.05 17.02
C ASN A 83 -5.43 13.54 15.60
N ILE A 84 -4.68 12.46 15.53
CA ILE A 84 -4.41 11.72 14.30
C ILE A 84 -5.21 10.43 14.31
N GLU A 85 -6.04 10.25 13.30
CA GLU A 85 -6.85 9.05 13.15
C GLU A 85 -6.15 8.02 12.27
N LYS A 86 -6.30 6.74 12.62
CA LYS A 86 -5.75 5.65 11.83
C LYS A 86 -6.58 5.41 10.59
N SER A 87 -5.92 5.24 9.45
CA SER A 87 -6.57 4.88 8.18
C SER A 87 -7.04 3.42 8.20
N GLU A 88 -8.36 3.19 8.11
CA GLU A 88 -8.96 1.85 8.03
C GLU A 88 -9.06 1.32 6.59
N ILE A 89 -8.56 2.07 5.61
CA ILE A 89 -8.65 1.72 4.18
C ILE A 89 -8.06 0.33 3.90
N LEU A 90 -6.98 -0.03 4.55
CA LEU A 90 -6.31 -1.31 4.36
C LEU A 90 -7.18 -2.50 4.79
N LEU A 91 -7.92 -2.37 5.88
CA LEU A 91 -8.87 -3.39 6.35
C LEU A 91 -10.04 -3.54 5.40
N LEU A 92 -10.58 -2.43 4.90
CA LEU A 92 -11.70 -2.41 3.95
C LEU A 92 -11.32 -3.09 2.63
N VAL A 93 -10.15 -2.75 2.08
CA VAL A 93 -9.61 -3.37 0.85
C VAL A 93 -9.40 -4.87 1.05
N GLY A 94 -8.87 -5.29 2.19
CA GLY A 94 -8.69 -6.71 2.54
C GLY A 94 -10.02 -7.48 2.58
N GLN A 95 -11.08 -6.90 3.15
CA GLN A 95 -12.42 -7.52 3.20
C GLN A 95 -13.03 -7.66 1.80
N ILE A 96 -12.91 -6.65 0.95
CA ILE A 96 -13.41 -6.69 -0.43
C ILE A 96 -12.66 -7.76 -1.24
N ALA A 97 -11.34 -7.83 -1.12
CA ALA A 97 -10.51 -8.82 -1.81
C ALA A 97 -10.90 -10.25 -1.40
N LEU A 98 -11.14 -10.50 -0.11
CA LEU A 98 -11.57 -11.79 0.41
C LEU A 98 -12.96 -12.17 -0.13
N ALA A 99 -13.91 -11.23 -0.16
CA ALA A 99 -15.25 -11.45 -0.70
C ALA A 99 -15.21 -11.84 -2.19
N ILE A 100 -14.39 -11.16 -3.00
CA ILE A 100 -14.19 -11.48 -4.41
C ILE A 100 -13.60 -12.88 -4.57
N LEU A 101 -12.60 -13.24 -3.78
CA LEU A 101 -11.95 -14.55 -3.82
C LEU A 101 -12.96 -15.67 -3.52
N VAL A 102 -13.79 -15.51 -2.48
CA VAL A 102 -14.86 -16.45 -2.13
C VAL A 102 -15.85 -16.61 -3.29
N LEU A 103 -16.26 -15.51 -3.91
CA LEU A 103 -17.19 -15.51 -5.04
C LEU A 103 -16.60 -16.24 -6.26
N VAL A 104 -15.33 -16.03 -6.56
CA VAL A 104 -14.63 -16.74 -7.66
C VAL A 104 -14.57 -18.25 -7.38
N VAL A 105 -14.23 -18.67 -6.17
CA VAL A 105 -14.20 -20.08 -5.76
C VAL A 105 -15.61 -20.70 -5.91
N LEU A 106 -16.65 -20.01 -5.49
CA LEU A 106 -18.04 -20.46 -5.58
C LEU A 106 -18.47 -20.66 -7.05
N VAL A 107 -18.10 -19.71 -7.94
CA VAL A 107 -18.35 -19.82 -9.38
C VAL A 107 -17.62 -21.04 -9.99
N ILE A 108 -16.39 -21.32 -9.55
CA ILE A 108 -15.63 -22.50 -10.04
C ILE A 108 -16.29 -23.80 -9.59
N ILE A 109 -16.77 -23.88 -8.34
CA ILE A 109 -17.42 -25.06 -7.78
C ILE A 109 -18.78 -25.28 -8.44
N LEU A 110 -19.56 -24.22 -8.67
CA LEU A 110 -20.90 -24.29 -9.26
C LEU A 110 -20.91 -24.46 -10.78
N LYS A 111 -19.75 -24.30 -11.47
CA LYS A 111 -19.69 -24.58 -12.92
C LYS A 111 -20.06 -26.04 -13.18
N PRO A 112 -21.20 -26.33 -13.87
CA PRO A 112 -21.57 -27.71 -14.19
C PRO A 112 -20.46 -28.32 -15.04
N LYS A 113 -19.90 -29.46 -14.59
CA LYS A 113 -18.95 -30.24 -15.39
C LYS A 113 -19.69 -30.62 -16.69
N LYS A 114 -19.41 -29.94 -17.80
CA LYS A 114 -19.90 -30.31 -19.13
C LYS A 114 -19.40 -31.72 -19.41
N LYS A 115 -20.28 -32.71 -19.23
CA LYS A 115 -19.99 -34.09 -19.62
C LYS A 115 -19.67 -34.07 -21.12
N ASN A 116 -18.43 -34.36 -21.48
CA ASN A 116 -17.97 -34.52 -22.86
C ASN A 116 -18.72 -35.67 -23.53
N LYS A 117 -19.89 -35.39 -24.16
CA LYS A 117 -20.64 -36.34 -25.01
C LYS A 117 -20.02 -36.47 -26.42
N ARG A 118 -18.75 -36.23 -26.62
CA ARG A 118 -18.14 -36.20 -27.98
C ARG A 118 -17.38 -37.45 -28.41
N TYR A 119 -17.46 -38.57 -27.71
CA TYR A 119 -16.63 -39.74 -28.09
C TYR A 119 -17.39 -40.97 -28.67
N LYS A 120 -18.62 -40.83 -29.12
CA LYS A 120 -19.34 -42.01 -29.70
C LYS A 120 -19.78 -41.90 -31.18
N LYS A 121 -19.43 -40.82 -31.92
CA LYS A 121 -19.92 -40.67 -33.30
C LYS A 121 -18.91 -41.01 -34.40
N ASN A 122 -17.66 -41.30 -34.08
CA ASN A 122 -16.63 -41.52 -35.10
C ASN A 122 -16.26 -43.01 -35.37
N LYS A 123 -16.95 -43.99 -34.75
CA LYS A 123 -16.62 -45.39 -35.02
C LYS A 123 -17.49 -46.05 -36.12
N LYS A 124 -18.56 -45.36 -36.59
CA LYS A 124 -19.40 -45.88 -37.68
C LYS A 124 -19.07 -45.32 -39.08
N SER A 125 -18.27 -44.26 -39.21
CA SER A 125 -17.92 -43.71 -40.53
C SER A 125 -16.62 -44.27 -41.11
N LYS A 126 -15.74 -44.92 -40.31
CA LYS A 126 -14.52 -45.55 -40.84
C LYS A 126 -14.72 -46.92 -41.51
N ALA A 127 -15.85 -47.59 -41.30
CA ALA A 127 -16.10 -48.88 -41.92
C ALA A 127 -16.72 -48.77 -43.33
N LYS A 128 -17.18 -47.58 -43.76
CA LYS A 128 -17.82 -47.40 -45.08
C LYS A 128 -16.89 -46.77 -46.13
N HIS A 129 -15.67 -46.29 -45.74
CA HIS A 129 -14.74 -45.66 -46.67
C HIS A 129 -13.60 -46.57 -47.12
N SER A 130 -13.46 -47.74 -46.52
CA SER A 130 -12.43 -48.70 -46.89
C SER A 130 -12.78 -49.64 -48.07
N LYS A 131 -14.01 -49.57 -48.60
CA LYS A 131 -14.44 -50.43 -49.71
C LYS A 131 -14.54 -49.70 -51.09
N LYS A 132 -14.14 -48.42 -51.16
CA LYS A 132 -14.29 -47.65 -52.42
C LYS A 132 -12.99 -47.15 -53.00
N ASN A 133 -11.82 -47.46 -52.40
CA ASN A 133 -10.54 -46.98 -52.88
C ASN A 133 -9.69 -48.02 -53.61
N ASP A 134 -10.22 -49.24 -53.88
CA ASP A 134 -9.46 -50.26 -54.60
C ASP A 134 -9.68 -50.25 -56.11
N GLU A 135 -10.40 -49.25 -56.64
CA GLU A 135 -10.77 -49.26 -58.08
C GLU A 135 -10.14 -48.16 -58.94
N TYR A 136 -9.26 -47.28 -58.38
CA TYR A 136 -8.66 -46.18 -59.17
C TYR A 136 -7.15 -46.05 -59.02
N ASP A 137 -6.43 -47.12 -58.75
CA ASP A 137 -4.95 -47.04 -58.66
C ASP A 137 -4.27 -47.66 -59.89
N THR A 138 -4.77 -47.35 -61.06
CA THR A 138 -4.07 -47.60 -62.29
C THR A 138 -4.29 -46.40 -63.21
N ILE A 139 -3.32 -45.53 -63.34
CA ILE A 139 -3.02 -44.60 -64.41
C ILE A 139 -2.42 -43.31 -63.82
N TYR A 140 -1.23 -43.02 -64.37
CA TYR A 140 -0.37 -41.82 -64.30
C TYR A 140 0.96 -41.99 -63.54
N ARG A 141 1.84 -42.77 -64.21
CA ARG A 141 3.27 -42.57 -64.05
C ARG A 141 3.72 -41.63 -65.18
N PHE A 142 4.00 -40.38 -64.91
CA PHE A 142 4.69 -39.51 -65.82
C PHE A 142 6.15 -39.36 -65.37
N THR A 143 7.05 -39.83 -66.22
CA THR A 143 8.49 -39.64 -66.18
C THR A 143 8.77 -38.29 -66.83
N ILE A 144 9.47 -37.40 -66.18
CA ILE A 144 10.15 -36.26 -66.80
C ILE A 144 11.64 -36.38 -66.42
N ASP A 145 12.44 -36.79 -67.43
CA ASP A 145 13.87 -36.64 -67.44
C ASP A 145 14.19 -35.20 -67.88
N PHE A 146 15.03 -34.49 -67.10
CA PHE A 146 16.03 -33.55 -67.56
C PHE A 146 17.06 -33.38 -66.46
#